data_cb0a134873be7962d92f98d54885b42f
#
_entry.id   cb0a134873be7962d92f98d54885b42f
#
_cell.length_a   1.000
_cell.length_b   1.000
_cell.length_c   1.000
_cell.angle_alpha   90.00
_cell.angle_beta   90.00
_cell.angle_gamma   90.00
#
_symmetry.space_group_name_H-M   'P 1'
#
loop_
_entity.id
_entity.type
_entity.pdbx_description
1 polymer ?
#
loop_
_entity_poly.entity_id
_entity_poly.type
_entity_poly.pdbx_seq_one_letter_code
_entity_poly.pdbx_strand_id
1 'polypeptide(L)'
;MKQAHLGGRTRGLRPGQQRQLDRLSHRRHPEGSGADLLTLERMAGLVQELELSMHLVLDGRGLCRLLWLGPLQSSEALRQHLPQAPRRRGGGWRLLSCPFSRHGLHQDMAEAVIALDLNPISWLRFAPVPARDGLRNAELLQPDREEAHGWRQLDQGDLRHLCQQDLNPGAITTPETSPAGADPAIEPVLLLTLTSGEAGRSERELAELEGLVRSAGAQPVAVVTQRAGSANPQTLWGTGKLQEAALEVRRRGASLVVTDRELT
;
A
#
# COMPACT_ATOMS: atom_id res chain seq x y z
N MET A 1 -11.07 -18.75 18.35
CA MET A 1 -10.03 -18.00 17.57
C MET A 1 -10.58 -17.76 16.18
N LYS A 2 -10.63 -16.51 15.68
CA LYS A 2 -11.03 -16.27 14.29
C LYS A 2 -9.94 -16.81 13.35
N GLN A 3 -10.33 -17.71 12.46
CA GLN A 3 -9.49 -18.32 11.45
C GLN A 3 -8.97 -17.25 10.47
N ALA A 4 -7.76 -17.41 9.92
CA ALA A 4 -7.27 -16.54 8.85
C ALA A 4 -8.20 -16.64 7.64
N HIS A 5 -8.47 -15.51 6.99
CA HIS A 5 -9.25 -15.52 5.76
C HIS A 5 -8.33 -15.79 4.57
N LEU A 6 -8.75 -16.67 3.66
CA LEU A 6 -8.11 -16.91 2.37
C LEU A 6 -8.90 -16.17 1.29
N GLY A 7 -8.26 -15.20 0.62
CA GLY A 7 -8.89 -14.36 -0.39
C GLY A 7 -8.12 -14.24 -1.70
N GLY A 8 -8.64 -13.45 -2.64
CA GLY A 8 -8.04 -13.22 -3.94
C GLY A 8 -8.35 -14.32 -4.95
N ARG A 9 -7.39 -14.68 -5.78
CA ARG A 9 -7.51 -15.67 -6.87
C ARG A 9 -7.46 -17.09 -6.34
N THR A 10 -8.50 -17.55 -5.64
CA THR A 10 -8.57 -18.89 -5.03
C THR A 10 -9.23 -19.94 -5.91
N ARG A 11 -9.84 -19.54 -7.03
CA ARG A 11 -10.51 -20.47 -7.96
C ARG A 11 -9.46 -21.30 -8.73
N GLY A 12 -9.72 -22.60 -8.89
CA GLY A 12 -8.84 -23.51 -9.63
C GLY A 12 -7.68 -24.10 -8.84
N LEU A 13 -7.55 -23.79 -7.54
CA LEU A 13 -6.55 -24.40 -6.68
C LEU A 13 -6.80 -25.90 -6.48
N ARG A 14 -5.72 -26.70 -6.60
CA ARG A 14 -5.76 -28.14 -6.30
C ARG A 14 -5.92 -28.37 -4.80
N PRO A 15 -6.54 -29.48 -4.35
CA PRO A 15 -6.71 -29.78 -2.92
C PRO A 15 -5.38 -29.77 -2.12
N GLY A 16 -4.29 -30.18 -2.75
CA GLY A 16 -2.94 -30.12 -2.15
C GLY A 16 -2.48 -28.68 -1.87
N GLN A 17 -2.70 -27.77 -2.84
CA GLN A 17 -2.36 -26.36 -2.73
C GLN A 17 -3.22 -25.67 -1.67
N GLN A 18 -4.51 -25.94 -1.62
CA GLN A 18 -5.39 -25.41 -0.58
C GLN A 18 -4.92 -25.82 0.82
N ARG A 19 -4.55 -27.09 1.02
CA ARG A 19 -3.99 -27.57 2.31
C ARG A 19 -2.65 -26.90 2.66
N GLN A 20 -1.81 -26.60 1.68
CA GLN A 20 -0.55 -25.89 1.92
C GLN A 20 -0.80 -24.42 2.32
N LEU A 21 -1.72 -23.72 1.65
CA LEU A 21 -2.12 -22.36 1.99
C LEU A 21 -2.76 -22.29 3.38
N ASP A 22 -3.64 -23.23 3.69
CA ASP A 22 -4.26 -23.35 5.01
C ASP A 22 -3.20 -23.54 6.11
N ARG A 23 -2.26 -24.46 5.92
CA ARG A 23 -1.13 -24.66 6.87
C ARG A 23 -0.27 -23.40 7.01
N LEU A 24 -0.04 -22.64 5.92
CA LEU A 24 0.74 -21.43 5.93
C LEU A 24 0.02 -20.33 6.73
N SER A 25 -1.29 -20.18 6.55
CA SER A 25 -2.12 -19.20 7.25
C SER A 25 -2.24 -19.48 8.77
N HIS A 26 -2.06 -20.73 9.19
CA HIS A 26 -2.10 -21.13 10.62
C HIS A 26 -0.74 -21.05 11.32
N ARG A 27 0.34 -20.74 10.60
CA ARG A 27 1.66 -20.56 11.22
C ARG A 27 1.67 -19.31 12.09
N ARG A 28 2.36 -19.44 13.22
CA ARG A 28 2.58 -18.33 14.14
C ARG A 28 3.92 -17.68 13.82
N HIS A 29 3.89 -16.39 13.63
CA HIS A 29 5.05 -15.54 13.47
C HIS A 29 5.47 -14.95 14.83
N PRO A 30 6.67 -14.36 14.97
CA PRO A 30 7.07 -13.63 16.17
C PRO A 30 6.05 -12.53 16.51
N GLU A 31 5.88 -12.27 17.81
CA GLU A 31 5.03 -11.17 18.28
C GLU A 31 5.75 -9.83 18.06
N GLY A 32 4.98 -8.79 17.77
CA GLY A 32 5.49 -7.42 17.62
C GLY A 32 6.15 -7.16 16.28
N SER A 33 7.22 -7.87 15.95
CA SER A 33 8.06 -7.62 14.76
C SER A 33 8.56 -8.91 14.11
N GLY A 34 9.21 -8.78 12.98
CA GLY A 34 9.78 -9.90 12.25
C GLY A 34 8.76 -10.85 11.61
N ALA A 35 9.28 -11.97 11.11
CA ALA A 35 8.47 -13.03 10.50
C ALA A 35 9.18 -14.39 10.59
N ASP A 36 8.42 -15.49 10.61
CA ASP A 36 8.98 -16.84 10.58
C ASP A 36 9.58 -17.15 9.20
N LEU A 37 10.91 -17.29 9.14
CA LEU A 37 11.65 -17.50 7.90
C LEU A 37 11.15 -18.73 7.13
N LEU A 38 10.90 -19.84 7.82
CA LEU A 38 10.45 -21.07 7.17
C LEU A 38 9.08 -20.87 6.48
N THR A 39 8.21 -20.05 7.07
CA THR A 39 6.94 -19.69 6.46
C THR A 39 7.14 -18.85 5.22
N LEU A 40 8.06 -17.87 5.25
CA LEU A 40 8.37 -17.02 4.09
C LEU A 40 9.00 -17.83 2.95
N GLU A 41 9.89 -18.77 3.24
CA GLU A 41 10.48 -19.66 2.23
C GLU A 41 9.42 -20.57 1.57
N ARG A 42 8.47 -21.09 2.35
CA ARG A 42 7.33 -21.86 1.82
C ARG A 42 6.40 -20.99 0.98
N MET A 43 6.16 -19.74 1.43
CA MET A 43 5.39 -18.76 0.67
C MET A 43 6.03 -18.50 -0.69
N ALA A 44 7.35 -18.30 -0.75
CA ALA A 44 8.09 -18.12 -1.99
C ALA A 44 7.95 -19.33 -2.94
N GLY A 45 8.05 -20.56 -2.41
CA GLY A 45 7.84 -21.78 -3.20
C GLY A 45 6.43 -21.86 -3.80
N LEU A 46 5.40 -21.52 -2.99
CA LEU A 46 4.01 -21.50 -3.47
C LEU A 46 3.77 -20.40 -4.51
N VAL A 47 4.39 -19.24 -4.36
CA VAL A 47 4.32 -18.16 -5.36
C VAL A 47 4.85 -18.61 -6.71
N GLN A 48 5.97 -19.35 -6.72
CA GLN A 48 6.53 -19.93 -7.95
C GLN A 48 5.63 -21.03 -8.53
N GLU A 49 5.10 -21.92 -7.70
CA GLU A 49 4.21 -23.02 -8.13
C GLU A 49 2.90 -22.50 -8.71
N LEU A 50 2.30 -21.49 -8.07
CA LEU A 50 1.01 -20.93 -8.46
C LEU A 50 1.09 -19.85 -9.54
N GLU A 51 2.29 -19.30 -9.78
CA GLU A 51 2.53 -18.10 -10.60
C GLU A 51 1.64 -16.90 -10.19
N LEU A 52 1.39 -16.78 -8.89
CA LEU A 52 0.57 -15.73 -8.30
C LEU A 52 1.32 -15.05 -7.15
N SER A 53 1.24 -13.73 -7.09
CA SER A 53 1.68 -12.98 -5.90
C SER A 53 0.93 -13.46 -4.66
N MET A 54 1.59 -13.39 -3.51
CA MET A 54 0.99 -13.77 -2.24
C MET A 54 1.29 -12.74 -1.15
N HIS A 55 0.27 -12.43 -0.35
CA HIS A 55 0.37 -11.45 0.71
C HIS A 55 -0.22 -12.02 2.00
N LEU A 56 0.47 -11.80 3.12
CA LEU A 56 0.00 -12.13 4.46
C LEU A 56 -0.17 -10.84 5.26
N VAL A 57 -1.29 -10.70 5.93
CA VAL A 57 -1.51 -9.65 6.93
C VAL A 57 -1.50 -10.28 8.30
N LEU A 58 -0.52 -9.88 9.11
CA LEU A 58 -0.34 -10.36 10.47
C LEU A 58 -0.81 -9.32 11.48
N ASP A 59 -1.38 -9.78 12.59
CA ASP A 59 -1.64 -8.91 13.74
C ASP A 59 -0.41 -8.77 14.66
N GLY A 60 -0.50 -7.93 15.68
CA GLY A 60 0.57 -7.68 16.64
C GLY A 60 0.99 -8.93 17.44
N ARG A 61 0.16 -9.98 17.47
CA ARG A 61 0.47 -11.27 18.11
C ARG A 61 1.14 -12.27 17.18
N GLY A 62 1.45 -11.87 15.93
CA GLY A 62 2.03 -12.76 14.94
C GLY A 62 1.05 -13.76 14.32
N LEU A 63 -0.26 -13.53 14.45
CA LEU A 63 -1.27 -14.38 13.83
C LEU A 63 -1.65 -13.86 12.45
N CYS A 64 -1.68 -14.74 11.47
CA CYS A 64 -2.21 -14.41 10.16
C CYS A 64 -3.71 -14.11 10.25
N ARG A 65 -4.14 -13.00 9.70
CA ARG A 65 -5.54 -12.59 9.63
C ARG A 65 -6.09 -12.66 8.23
N LEU A 66 -5.23 -12.46 7.24
CA LEU A 66 -5.56 -12.55 5.83
C LEU A 66 -4.38 -13.16 5.07
N LEU A 67 -4.66 -14.16 4.24
CA LEU A 67 -3.79 -14.63 3.17
C LEU A 67 -4.47 -14.28 1.84
N TRP A 68 -3.80 -13.49 1.01
CA TRP A 68 -4.33 -13.02 -0.26
C TRP A 68 -3.48 -13.53 -1.42
N LEU A 69 -4.16 -14.08 -2.45
CA LEU A 69 -3.54 -14.58 -3.68
C LEU A 69 -3.79 -13.62 -4.84
N GLY A 70 -2.75 -13.32 -5.59
CA GLY A 70 -2.77 -12.35 -6.69
C GLY A 70 -2.37 -10.94 -6.25
N PRO A 71 -2.33 -9.97 -7.18
CA PRO A 71 -1.92 -8.62 -6.88
C PRO A 71 -2.88 -7.93 -5.90
N LEU A 72 -2.40 -6.95 -5.15
CA LEU A 72 -3.23 -6.09 -4.33
C LEU A 72 -4.00 -5.14 -5.26
N GLN A 73 -5.30 -5.39 -5.49
CA GLN A 73 -6.11 -4.62 -6.44
C GLN A 73 -7.14 -3.70 -5.78
N SER A 74 -7.55 -3.99 -4.54
CA SER A 74 -8.56 -3.22 -3.83
C SER A 74 -8.36 -3.30 -2.32
N SER A 75 -8.15 -2.16 -1.70
CA SER A 75 -8.07 -2.07 -0.24
C SER A 75 -9.40 -2.43 0.44
N GLU A 76 -10.53 -2.11 -0.19
CA GLU A 76 -11.85 -2.45 0.35
C GLU A 76 -12.06 -3.96 0.41
N ALA A 77 -11.75 -4.70 -0.68
CA ALA A 77 -11.83 -6.15 -0.70
C ALA A 77 -10.97 -6.80 0.39
N LEU A 78 -9.79 -6.22 0.69
CA LEU A 78 -8.91 -6.68 1.76
C LEU A 78 -9.50 -6.36 3.13
N ARG A 79 -10.00 -5.13 3.34
CA ARG A 79 -10.54 -4.66 4.62
C ARG A 79 -11.78 -5.42 5.07
N GLN A 80 -12.63 -5.85 4.16
CA GLN A 80 -13.82 -6.66 4.47
C GLN A 80 -13.48 -7.94 5.25
N HIS A 81 -12.26 -8.45 5.06
CA HIS A 81 -11.78 -9.68 5.69
C HIS A 81 -10.90 -9.45 6.92
N LEU A 82 -10.44 -8.22 7.12
CA LEU A 82 -9.63 -7.87 8.27
C LEU A 82 -10.53 -7.45 9.45
N PRO A 83 -10.22 -7.87 10.68
CA PRO A 83 -10.87 -7.31 11.86
C PRO A 83 -10.52 -5.82 11.95
N GLN A 84 -11.37 -5.04 12.61
CA GLN A 84 -11.07 -3.62 12.87
C GLN A 84 -9.67 -3.51 13.49
N ALA A 85 -8.86 -2.59 12.93
CA ALA A 85 -7.50 -2.37 13.42
C ALA A 85 -7.52 -2.10 14.93
N PRO A 86 -6.66 -2.76 15.71
CA PRO A 86 -6.62 -2.53 17.15
C PRO A 86 -6.21 -1.07 17.40
N ARG A 87 -7.04 -0.34 18.15
CA ARG A 87 -6.83 1.08 18.54
C ARG A 87 -5.67 1.29 19.53
N ARG A 88 -4.94 0.22 19.92
CA ARG A 88 -3.88 0.28 20.92
C ARG A 88 -2.53 0.57 20.27
N ARG A 89 -1.72 1.44 20.89
CA ARG A 89 -0.30 1.64 20.56
C ARG A 89 0.41 0.29 20.54
N GLY A 90 1.15 0.00 19.44
CA GLY A 90 1.91 -1.24 19.26
C GLY A 90 1.15 -2.43 18.65
N GLY A 91 -0.13 -2.29 18.30
CA GLY A 91 -0.97 -3.37 17.77
C GLY A 91 -1.32 -3.28 16.28
N GLY A 92 -0.47 -2.67 15.46
CA GLY A 92 -0.72 -2.51 14.03
C GLY A 92 -0.56 -3.81 13.22
N TRP A 93 -1.02 -3.75 11.96
CA TRP A 93 -0.82 -4.83 11.00
C TRP A 93 0.62 -4.85 10.49
N ARG A 94 1.15 -6.03 10.23
CA ARG A 94 2.35 -6.24 9.43
C ARG A 94 1.95 -6.85 8.10
N LEU A 95 2.41 -6.28 7.01
CA LEU A 95 2.20 -6.80 5.67
C LEU A 95 3.45 -7.53 5.20
N LEU A 96 3.29 -8.78 4.78
CA LEU A 96 4.34 -9.58 4.18
C LEU A 96 3.94 -9.87 2.73
N SER A 97 4.80 -9.61 1.78
CA SER A 97 4.48 -9.76 0.36
C SER A 97 5.60 -10.48 -0.40
N CYS A 98 5.19 -11.49 -1.17
CA CYS A 98 6.03 -12.14 -2.16
C CYS A 98 5.38 -11.91 -3.54
N PRO A 99 5.77 -10.87 -4.28
CA PRO A 99 5.23 -10.61 -5.61
C PRO A 99 5.73 -11.67 -6.58
N PHE A 100 4.84 -12.17 -7.45
CA PHE A 100 5.26 -12.99 -8.56
C PHE A 100 5.92 -12.11 -9.62
N SER A 101 7.25 -12.17 -9.70
CA SER A 101 8.04 -11.41 -10.66
C SER A 101 9.24 -12.23 -11.11
N ARG A 102 9.55 -12.18 -12.39
CA ARG A 102 10.77 -12.78 -12.99
C ARG A 102 11.99 -11.85 -12.92
N HIS A 103 11.79 -10.59 -12.56
CA HIS A 103 12.82 -9.55 -12.62
C HIS A 103 13.20 -8.97 -11.24
N GLY A 104 12.92 -9.71 -10.16
CA GLY A 104 13.22 -9.26 -8.80
C GLY A 104 12.11 -8.42 -8.17
N LEU A 105 12.44 -7.70 -7.11
CA LEU A 105 11.51 -6.80 -6.43
C LEU A 105 11.36 -5.53 -7.27
N HIS A 106 10.17 -5.34 -7.83
CA HIS A 106 9.79 -4.12 -8.52
C HIS A 106 8.67 -3.44 -7.74
N GLN A 107 8.77 -2.14 -7.55
CA GLN A 107 7.74 -1.38 -6.84
C GLN A 107 6.59 -1.10 -7.82
N ASP A 108 5.43 -1.70 -7.55
CA ASP A 108 4.18 -1.37 -8.21
C ASP A 108 3.48 -0.25 -7.43
N MET A 109 3.29 0.90 -8.07
CA MET A 109 2.63 2.05 -7.47
C MET A 109 1.21 1.71 -6.99
N ALA A 110 0.46 0.90 -7.74
CA ALA A 110 -0.89 0.49 -7.36
C ALA A 110 -0.87 -0.37 -6.09
N GLU A 111 0.07 -1.31 -5.98
CA GLU A 111 0.26 -2.10 -4.75
C GLU A 111 0.66 -1.22 -3.57
N ALA A 112 1.55 -0.23 -3.78
CA ALA A 112 1.99 0.69 -2.74
C ALA A 112 0.83 1.50 -2.15
N VAL A 113 -0.06 2.03 -3.00
CA VAL A 113 -1.27 2.76 -2.56
C VAL A 113 -2.19 1.87 -1.73
N ILE A 114 -2.46 0.65 -2.20
CA ILE A 114 -3.35 -0.28 -1.48
C ILE A 114 -2.73 -0.74 -0.17
N ALA A 115 -1.42 -0.97 -0.15
CA ALA A 115 -0.69 -1.31 1.06
C ALA A 115 -0.74 -0.18 2.10
N LEU A 116 -0.63 1.10 1.67
CA LEU A 116 -0.82 2.26 2.54
C LEU A 116 -2.24 2.34 3.12
N ASP A 117 -3.24 2.00 2.31
CA ASP A 117 -4.63 1.96 2.77
C ASP A 117 -4.88 0.95 3.89
N LEU A 118 -4.12 -0.13 3.94
CA LEU A 118 -4.17 -1.09 5.05
C LEU A 118 -3.55 -0.53 6.33
N ASN A 119 -2.79 0.56 6.22
CA ASN A 119 -2.07 1.23 7.29
C ASN A 119 -1.25 0.26 8.17
N PRO A 120 -0.36 -0.55 7.57
CA PRO A 120 0.48 -1.46 8.33
C PRO A 120 1.59 -0.69 9.05
N ILE A 121 2.10 -1.24 10.14
CA ILE A 121 3.28 -0.70 10.83
C ILE A 121 4.57 -0.98 10.04
N SER A 122 4.55 -2.04 9.23
CA SER A 122 5.66 -2.42 8.36
C SER A 122 5.19 -3.24 7.17
N TRP A 123 5.97 -3.19 6.11
CA TRP A 123 5.79 -4.00 4.91
C TRP A 123 7.11 -4.66 4.55
N LEU A 124 7.20 -6.00 4.74
CA LEU A 124 8.31 -6.81 4.29
C LEU A 124 7.98 -7.39 2.91
N ARG A 125 8.75 -7.02 1.91
CA ARG A 125 8.66 -7.56 0.54
C ARG A 125 9.88 -8.41 0.25
N PHE A 126 9.70 -9.54 -0.45
CA PHE A 126 10.82 -10.42 -0.78
C PHE A 126 10.60 -11.13 -2.12
N ALA A 127 11.71 -11.44 -2.79
CA ALA A 127 11.69 -12.07 -4.10
C ALA A 127 11.28 -13.55 -4.00
N PRO A 128 10.47 -14.07 -4.96
CA PRO A 128 10.10 -15.49 -4.99
C PRO A 128 11.28 -16.40 -5.34
N VAL A 129 12.27 -15.89 -6.09
CA VAL A 129 13.45 -16.64 -6.53
C VAL A 129 14.69 -16.09 -5.83
N PRO A 130 15.58 -16.94 -5.29
CA PRO A 130 16.87 -16.49 -4.80
C PRO A 130 17.72 -15.89 -5.93
N ALA A 131 18.59 -14.96 -5.59
CA ALA A 131 19.59 -14.42 -6.50
C ALA A 131 20.69 -15.47 -6.81
N ARG A 132 21.63 -15.17 -7.69
CA ARG A 132 22.69 -16.09 -8.11
C ARG A 132 23.61 -16.55 -6.97
N ASP A 133 23.74 -15.74 -5.93
CA ASP A 133 24.49 -16.03 -4.71
C ASP A 133 23.72 -16.92 -3.71
N GLY A 134 22.49 -17.33 -4.05
CA GLY A 134 21.60 -18.11 -3.20
C GLY A 134 20.87 -17.30 -2.12
N LEU A 135 21.10 -16.00 -2.03
CA LEU A 135 20.39 -15.12 -1.11
C LEU A 135 19.03 -14.68 -1.69
N ARG A 136 18.07 -14.49 -0.83
CA ARG A 136 16.74 -14.02 -1.25
C ARG A 136 16.61 -12.53 -0.95
N ASN A 137 16.59 -11.74 -2.02
CA ASN A 137 16.44 -10.30 -1.90
C ASN A 137 15.12 -9.94 -1.23
N ALA A 138 15.21 -9.06 -0.25
CA ALA A 138 14.08 -8.53 0.49
C ALA A 138 14.28 -7.04 0.79
N GLU A 139 13.19 -6.35 1.07
CA GLU A 139 13.15 -4.96 1.51
C GLU A 139 12.13 -4.79 2.63
N LEU A 140 12.48 -4.00 3.62
CA LEU A 140 11.63 -3.65 4.75
C LEU A 140 11.23 -2.18 4.63
N LEU A 141 9.93 -1.95 4.54
CA LEU A 141 9.33 -0.65 4.31
C LEU A 141 8.46 -0.24 5.50
N GLN A 142 8.39 1.06 5.75
CA GLN A 142 7.50 1.67 6.73
C GLN A 142 6.71 2.79 6.08
N PRO A 143 5.40 2.97 6.40
CA PRO A 143 4.65 4.12 5.93
C PRO A 143 5.30 5.42 6.38
N ASP A 144 5.53 6.33 5.42
CA ASP A 144 6.08 7.65 5.68
C ASP A 144 5.45 8.67 4.73
N ARG A 145 4.73 9.65 5.27
CA ARG A 145 4.02 10.65 4.48
C ARG A 145 4.94 11.65 3.80
N GLU A 146 6.15 11.81 4.30
CA GLU A 146 7.14 12.74 3.71
C GLU A 146 7.81 12.15 2.47
N GLU A 147 7.85 10.82 2.38
CA GLU A 147 8.43 10.13 1.22
C GLU A 147 7.52 10.20 -0.01
N ALA A 148 8.15 10.39 -1.20
CA ALA A 148 7.45 10.57 -2.46
C ALA A 148 6.46 9.43 -2.81
N HIS A 149 6.78 8.21 -2.39
CA HIS A 149 5.94 7.03 -2.62
C HIS A 149 5.12 6.60 -1.39
N GLY A 150 5.13 7.41 -0.33
CA GLY A 150 4.43 7.12 0.92
C GLY A 150 5.10 6.03 1.76
N TRP A 151 6.29 5.56 1.37
CA TRP A 151 7.03 4.48 2.01
C TRP A 151 8.49 4.84 2.18
N ARG A 152 8.99 4.75 3.40
CA ARG A 152 10.42 4.82 3.70
C ARG A 152 11.01 3.42 3.74
N GLN A 153 12.08 3.20 3.00
CA GLN A 153 12.85 1.98 3.07
C GLN A 153 13.71 2.01 4.35
N LEU A 154 13.44 1.07 5.26
CA LEU A 154 14.21 0.95 6.50
C LEU A 154 15.49 0.16 6.27
N ASP A 155 15.38 -0.94 5.49
CA ASP A 155 16.51 -1.80 5.19
C ASP A 155 16.25 -2.60 3.90
N GLN A 156 17.34 -3.08 3.27
CA GLN A 156 17.30 -3.93 2.08
C GLN A 156 18.46 -4.93 2.14
N GLY A 157 18.20 -6.19 1.81
CA GLY A 157 19.22 -7.24 1.83
C GLY A 157 18.66 -8.64 1.76
N ASP A 158 19.28 -9.56 2.50
CA ASP A 158 18.83 -10.96 2.57
C ASP A 158 17.61 -11.10 3.47
N LEU A 159 16.62 -11.85 2.99
CA LEU A 159 15.39 -12.17 3.73
C LEU A 159 15.67 -12.76 5.12
N ARG A 160 16.73 -13.57 5.26
CA ARG A 160 17.12 -14.20 6.54
C ARG A 160 17.46 -13.16 7.61
N HIS A 161 18.06 -12.06 7.18
CA HIS A 161 18.38 -10.95 8.08
C HIS A 161 17.14 -10.10 8.38
N LEU A 162 16.43 -9.69 7.33
CA LEU A 162 15.31 -8.76 7.47
C LEU A 162 14.11 -9.36 8.21
N CYS A 163 13.87 -10.67 8.09
CA CYS A 163 12.77 -11.31 8.81
C CYS A 163 12.97 -11.38 10.33
N GLN A 164 14.18 -11.13 10.83
CA GLN A 164 14.52 -11.14 12.26
C GLN A 164 14.61 -9.75 12.87
N GLN A 165 14.52 -8.70 12.05
CA GLN A 165 14.67 -7.33 12.54
C GLN A 165 13.53 -6.94 13.49
N ASP A 166 13.94 -6.43 14.64
CA ASP A 166 13.05 -5.82 15.62
C ASP A 166 12.70 -4.40 15.16
N LEU A 167 11.48 -4.24 14.69
CA LEU A 167 10.91 -2.92 14.48
C LEU A 167 10.50 -2.39 15.85
N ASN A 168 11.28 -1.49 16.41
CA ASN A 168 10.93 -0.84 17.66
C ASN A 168 9.62 -0.04 17.45
N PRO A 169 8.47 -0.48 17.97
CA PRO A 169 7.20 0.20 17.77
C PRO A 169 7.17 1.60 18.42
N GLY A 170 8.14 1.91 19.28
CA GLY A 170 8.29 3.24 19.88
C GLY A 170 8.85 4.31 18.93
N ALA A 171 9.47 3.91 17.80
CA ALA A 171 9.92 4.84 16.76
C ALA A 171 8.84 5.09 15.70
N ILE A 172 7.74 4.33 15.75
CA ILE A 172 6.60 4.50 14.84
C ILE A 172 5.73 5.62 15.42
N THR A 173 5.97 6.84 14.99
CA THR A 173 4.93 7.86 15.00
C THR A 173 3.84 7.34 14.05
N THR A 174 2.83 6.64 14.61
CA THR A 174 1.57 6.48 13.88
C THR A 174 1.15 7.89 13.51
N PRO A 175 1.10 8.23 12.24
CA PRO A 175 0.59 9.54 11.86
C PRO A 175 -0.85 9.55 12.41
N GLU A 176 -1.11 10.42 13.37
CA GLU A 176 -2.47 10.80 13.68
C GLU A 176 -3.11 11.19 12.34
N THR A 177 -4.30 10.69 12.10
CA THR A 177 -5.04 10.83 10.85
C THR A 177 -5.38 12.30 10.48
N SER A 178 -4.91 13.26 11.26
CA SER A 178 -5.01 14.68 10.99
C SER A 178 -3.60 15.27 10.82
N PRO A 179 -3.35 16.10 9.81
CA PRO A 179 -2.14 16.90 9.73
C PRO A 179 -2.03 17.71 11.03
N ALA A 180 -0.86 17.64 11.68
CA ALA A 180 -0.61 18.39 12.90
C ALA A 180 -0.88 19.88 12.65
N GLY A 181 -1.91 20.44 13.29
CA GLY A 181 -2.31 21.85 13.13
C GLY A 181 -3.45 22.11 12.14
N ALA A 182 -4.06 21.11 11.53
CA ALA A 182 -5.28 21.31 10.74
C ALA A 182 -6.48 21.57 11.68
N ASP A 183 -7.16 22.67 11.46
CA ASP A 183 -8.46 22.91 12.09
C ASP A 183 -9.42 21.80 11.62
N PRO A 184 -9.99 21.00 12.51
CA PRO A 184 -10.89 19.90 12.15
C PRO A 184 -12.14 20.37 11.38
N ALA A 185 -12.39 21.67 11.34
CA ALA A 185 -13.47 22.27 10.59
C ALA A 185 -13.13 22.52 9.10
N ILE A 186 -11.84 22.45 8.70
CA ILE A 186 -11.40 22.73 7.32
C ILE A 186 -11.13 21.42 6.60
N GLU A 187 -11.88 21.18 5.52
CA GLU A 187 -11.75 19.96 4.70
C GLU A 187 -10.50 20.00 3.82
N PRO A 188 -9.54 19.05 3.97
CA PRO A 188 -8.36 18.97 3.13
C PRO A 188 -8.69 18.38 1.77
N VAL A 189 -8.28 19.08 0.69
CA VAL A 189 -8.65 18.75 -0.69
C VAL A 189 -7.43 18.57 -1.57
N LEU A 190 -7.43 17.54 -2.41
CA LEU A 190 -6.48 17.38 -3.51
C LEU A 190 -7.08 17.98 -4.78
N LEU A 191 -6.31 18.80 -5.50
CA LEU A 191 -6.68 19.31 -6.82
C LEU A 191 -6.09 18.42 -7.91
N LEU A 192 -6.94 17.95 -8.82
CA LEU A 192 -6.54 17.13 -9.97
C LEU A 192 -6.90 17.88 -11.25
N THR A 193 -5.87 18.40 -11.96
CA THR A 193 -6.07 19.37 -13.05
C THR A 193 -5.45 18.91 -14.37
N LEU A 194 -6.02 19.37 -15.49
CA LEU A 194 -5.48 19.22 -16.82
C LEU A 194 -4.85 20.54 -17.29
N THR A 195 -3.57 20.52 -17.63
CA THR A 195 -2.86 21.71 -18.11
C THR A 195 -2.82 21.75 -19.64
N SER A 196 -3.08 22.91 -20.24
CA SER A 196 -3.04 23.15 -21.69
C SER A 196 -1.61 23.18 -22.29
N GLY A 197 -0.59 23.17 -21.43
CA GLY A 197 0.82 23.27 -21.86
C GLY A 197 1.33 24.71 -21.99
N GLU A 198 0.48 25.71 -21.93
CA GLU A 198 0.83 27.14 -21.83
C GLU A 198 1.01 27.49 -20.35
N ALA A 199 2.26 27.67 -19.89
CA ALA A 199 2.60 27.80 -18.47
C ALA A 199 1.80 28.92 -17.78
N GLY A 200 1.75 30.13 -18.31
CA GLY A 200 1.07 31.26 -17.68
C GLY A 200 -0.47 31.14 -17.63
N ARG A 201 -1.07 30.35 -18.52
CA ARG A 201 -2.52 30.10 -18.51
C ARG A 201 -2.85 29.02 -17.46
N SER A 202 -2.08 27.95 -17.44
CA SER A 202 -2.27 26.86 -16.47
C SER A 202 -2.09 27.32 -15.03
N GLU A 203 -1.14 28.24 -14.76
CA GLU A 203 -0.94 28.83 -13.43
C GLU A 203 -2.15 29.66 -12.99
N ARG A 204 -2.74 30.45 -13.90
CA ARG A 204 -3.95 31.26 -13.59
C ARG A 204 -5.15 30.38 -13.32
N GLU A 205 -5.39 29.35 -14.16
CA GLU A 205 -6.49 28.41 -14.00
C GLU A 205 -6.37 27.65 -12.67
N LEU A 206 -5.15 27.25 -12.28
CA LEU A 206 -4.89 26.63 -10.99
C LEU A 206 -5.13 27.56 -9.82
N ALA A 207 -4.64 28.81 -9.89
CA ALA A 207 -4.85 29.82 -8.84
C ALA A 207 -6.33 30.14 -8.64
N GLU A 208 -7.10 30.18 -9.73
CA GLU A 208 -8.56 30.39 -9.68
C GLU A 208 -9.25 29.22 -8.99
N LEU A 209 -8.91 27.97 -9.36
CA LEU A 209 -9.46 26.76 -8.73
C LEU A 209 -9.12 26.70 -7.24
N GLU A 210 -7.88 27.03 -6.87
CA GLU A 210 -7.48 27.12 -5.46
C GLU A 210 -8.30 28.19 -4.70
N GLY A 211 -8.53 29.34 -5.32
CA GLY A 211 -9.36 30.41 -4.76
C GLY A 211 -10.80 29.97 -4.54
N LEU A 212 -11.39 29.26 -5.50
CA LEU A 212 -12.74 28.70 -5.39
C LEU A 212 -12.85 27.69 -4.25
N VAL A 213 -11.88 26.76 -4.14
CA VAL A 213 -11.84 25.75 -3.08
C VAL A 213 -11.72 26.40 -1.70
N ARG A 214 -10.84 27.41 -1.54
CA ARG A 214 -10.72 28.15 -0.27
C ARG A 214 -11.99 28.94 0.06
N SER A 215 -12.63 29.50 -0.95
CA SER A 215 -13.91 30.22 -0.75
C SER A 215 -15.05 29.33 -0.35
N ALA A 216 -14.98 28.03 -0.74
CA ALA A 216 -15.92 27.00 -0.30
C ALA A 216 -15.63 26.46 1.12
N GLY A 217 -14.61 26.98 1.82
CA GLY A 217 -14.24 26.57 3.18
C GLY A 217 -13.33 25.34 3.25
N ALA A 218 -12.73 24.94 2.11
CA ALA A 218 -11.81 23.81 2.05
C ALA A 218 -10.35 24.28 1.85
N GLN A 219 -9.40 23.42 2.16
CA GLN A 219 -7.97 23.71 2.04
C GLN A 219 -7.31 22.81 0.98
N PRO A 220 -6.77 23.38 -0.12
CA PRO A 220 -5.91 22.63 -1.03
C PRO A 220 -4.63 22.17 -0.31
N VAL A 221 -4.40 20.86 -0.24
CA VAL A 221 -3.23 20.25 0.42
C VAL A 221 -2.25 19.63 -0.57
N ALA A 222 -2.69 19.37 -1.79
CA ALA A 222 -1.86 18.86 -2.88
C ALA A 222 -2.48 19.20 -4.24
N VAL A 223 -1.63 19.26 -5.26
CA VAL A 223 -2.03 19.46 -6.67
C VAL A 223 -1.37 18.38 -7.51
N VAL A 224 -2.15 17.67 -8.30
CA VAL A 224 -1.67 16.71 -9.30
C VAL A 224 -2.11 17.21 -10.67
N THR A 225 -1.14 17.39 -11.58
CA THR A 225 -1.40 17.92 -12.91
C THR A 225 -1.06 16.92 -14.00
N GLN A 226 -1.83 16.91 -15.08
CA GLN A 226 -1.55 16.17 -16.29
C GLN A 226 -1.67 17.10 -17.52
N ARG A 227 -0.81 16.91 -18.53
CA ARG A 227 -0.94 17.64 -19.80
C ARG A 227 -2.17 17.14 -20.57
N ALA A 228 -2.99 18.06 -21.07
CA ALA A 228 -4.23 17.74 -21.79
C ALA A 228 -4.00 16.86 -23.03
N GLY A 229 -2.85 17.01 -23.73
CA GLY A 229 -2.49 16.18 -24.89
C GLY A 229 -2.27 14.69 -24.59
N SER A 230 -2.20 14.30 -23.32
CA SER A 230 -2.11 12.90 -22.86
C SER A 230 -3.39 12.44 -22.15
N ALA A 231 -4.49 13.15 -22.30
CA ALA A 231 -5.77 12.81 -21.66
C ALA A 231 -6.31 11.48 -22.23
N ASN A 232 -6.79 10.62 -21.34
CA ASN A 232 -7.47 9.41 -21.74
C ASN A 232 -8.93 9.73 -22.12
N PRO A 233 -9.44 9.31 -23.30
CA PRO A 233 -10.81 9.63 -23.73
C PRO A 233 -11.91 9.12 -22.78
N GLN A 234 -11.64 8.07 -22.01
CA GLN A 234 -12.64 7.46 -21.11
C GLN A 234 -12.59 8.00 -19.67
N THR A 235 -11.40 8.39 -19.21
CA THR A 235 -11.19 8.72 -17.78
C THR A 235 -10.63 10.13 -17.57
N LEU A 236 -10.38 10.88 -18.64
CA LEU A 236 -9.71 12.20 -18.70
C LEU A 236 -8.24 12.13 -18.24
N TRP A 237 -7.95 11.43 -17.16
CA TRP A 237 -6.59 11.22 -16.63
C TRP A 237 -6.09 9.82 -16.95
N GLY A 238 -4.80 9.70 -17.28
CA GLY A 238 -4.13 8.41 -17.45
C GLY A 238 -4.07 7.64 -16.12
N THR A 239 -4.05 6.31 -16.20
CA THR A 239 -4.00 5.42 -15.02
C THR A 239 -2.87 5.77 -14.06
N GLY A 240 -1.68 6.11 -14.58
CA GLY A 240 -0.54 6.52 -13.75
C GLY A 240 -0.80 7.81 -12.96
N LYS A 241 -1.51 8.79 -13.56
CA LYS A 241 -1.88 10.03 -12.85
C LYS A 241 -2.96 9.81 -11.80
N LEU A 242 -3.90 8.92 -12.05
CA LEU A 242 -4.88 8.52 -11.03
C LEU A 242 -4.24 7.80 -9.86
N GLN A 243 -3.23 6.97 -10.11
CA GLN A 243 -2.45 6.32 -9.06
C GLN A 243 -1.63 7.33 -8.24
N GLU A 244 -0.98 8.30 -8.90
CA GLU A 244 -0.28 9.41 -8.25
C GLU A 244 -1.24 10.23 -7.38
N ALA A 245 -2.40 10.61 -7.90
CA ALA A 245 -3.42 11.34 -7.15
C ALA A 245 -3.92 10.53 -5.93
N ALA A 246 -4.18 9.22 -6.10
CA ALA A 246 -4.57 8.35 -5.01
C ALA A 246 -3.50 8.26 -3.91
N LEU A 247 -2.22 8.23 -4.30
CA LEU A 247 -1.09 8.24 -3.36
C LEU A 247 -1.04 9.58 -2.61
N GLU A 248 -1.14 10.72 -3.30
CA GLU A 248 -1.12 12.04 -2.67
C GLU A 248 -2.32 12.25 -1.72
N VAL A 249 -3.51 11.77 -2.08
CA VAL A 249 -4.67 11.75 -1.18
C VAL A 249 -4.31 11.07 0.15
N ARG A 250 -3.64 9.91 0.10
CA ARG A 250 -3.24 9.16 1.32
C ARG A 250 -2.14 9.88 2.09
N ARG A 251 -1.13 10.40 1.39
CA ARG A 251 -0.01 11.13 2.01
C ARG A 251 -0.47 12.39 2.72
N ARG A 252 -1.32 13.17 2.09
CA ARG A 252 -1.78 14.48 2.58
C ARG A 252 -3.03 14.38 3.45
N GLY A 253 -3.67 13.21 3.52
CA GLY A 253 -4.91 13.03 4.27
C GLY A 253 -6.09 13.79 3.66
N ALA A 254 -6.07 14.02 2.32
CA ALA A 254 -7.18 14.66 1.65
C ALA A 254 -8.44 13.81 1.76
N SER A 255 -9.57 14.45 2.08
CA SER A 255 -10.89 13.83 2.19
C SER A 255 -11.66 13.88 0.87
N LEU A 256 -11.29 14.85 0.00
CA LEU A 256 -11.97 15.13 -1.25
C LEU A 256 -10.95 15.35 -2.37
N VAL A 257 -11.32 15.00 -3.60
CA VAL A 257 -10.60 15.34 -4.82
C VAL A 257 -11.48 16.28 -5.65
N VAL A 258 -10.96 17.44 -5.98
CA VAL A 258 -11.64 18.42 -6.84
C VAL A 258 -10.92 18.48 -8.18
N THR A 259 -11.71 18.51 -9.26
CA THR A 259 -11.21 18.56 -10.64
C THR A 259 -11.65 19.84 -11.33
N ASP A 260 -10.85 20.31 -12.29
CA ASP A 260 -11.17 21.45 -13.17
C ASP A 260 -12.05 21.05 -14.37
N ARG A 261 -12.52 19.80 -14.42
CA ARG A 261 -13.33 19.24 -15.52
C ARG A 261 -14.55 18.51 -14.98
N GLU A 262 -15.65 18.58 -15.73
CA GLU A 262 -16.82 17.75 -15.46
C GLU A 262 -16.49 16.27 -15.71
N LEU A 263 -16.91 15.44 -14.76
CA LEU A 263 -16.85 13.98 -14.87
C LEU A 263 -18.19 13.52 -15.44
N THR A 264 -18.17 12.91 -16.62
CA THR A 264 -19.36 12.37 -17.30
C THR A 264 -19.54 10.88 -16.97
#